data_ee1077cf82ba75b16194235d2c2bbcde
#
_entry.id   ee1077cf82ba75b16194235d2c2bbcde
#
_cell.length_a   1.000
_cell.length_b   1.000
_cell.length_c   1.000
_cell.angle_alpha   90.00
_cell.angle_beta   90.00
_cell.angle_gamma   90.00
#
_symmetry.space_group_name_H-M   'P 1'
#
loop_
_entity.id
_entity.type
_entity.pdbx_description
1 polymer ?
#
loop_
_entity_poly.entity_id
_entity_poly.type
_entity_poly.pdbx_seq_one_letter_code
_entity_poly.pdbx_strand_id
1 'polypeptide(L)'
;MNNLQPTDQRQILLFTLDEPRYALNLSTVERVVRAAEIIPLAKTPEVVLGVINIEGEITLVVDIRQRLHLPARELDLDDQFILARTARRRVALVVDAVVGTRELKDGERVPAVQVLPGAEYIHSVAKLDGNLVLICDLGQFLSFDEEEMLDEALPRETA
;
A
#
# COMPACT_ATOMS: atom_id res chain seq x y z
N MET A 1 6.69 -18.86 18.49
CA MET A 1 6.72 -18.39 18.23
C MET A 1 6.50 -17.37 17.92
N ASN A 2 6.46 -16.91 17.94
CA ASN A 2 6.23 -16.06 17.58
C ASN A 2 6.70 -15.23 17.20
N ASN A 3 7.05 -15.03 16.84
CA ASN A 3 7.56 -14.33 16.43
C ASN A 3 7.37 -13.25 15.83
N LEU A 4 7.35 -13.08 15.71
CA LEU A 4 6.87 -12.22 14.96
C LEU A 4 7.41 -10.95 15.03
N GLN A 5 7.41 -10.21 15.32
CA GLN A 5 7.69 -9.02 15.64
C GLN A 5 8.79 -8.41 15.01
N PRO A 6 9.93 -8.24 15.53
CA PRO A 6 10.98 -7.42 14.96
C PRO A 6 11.42 -7.92 13.60
N THR A 7 11.36 -9.20 13.41
CA THR A 7 11.81 -9.75 12.15
C THR A 7 10.87 -9.37 11.02
N ASP A 8 9.63 -9.07 11.34
CA ASP A 8 8.67 -8.75 10.29
C ASP A 8 9.00 -7.45 9.60
N GLN A 9 9.73 -6.56 10.25
CA GLN A 9 10.06 -5.28 9.65
C GLN A 9 11.31 -5.35 8.80
N ARG A 10 12.01 -6.46 8.81
CA ARG A 10 13.19 -6.61 7.98
C ARG A 10 12.87 -7.04 6.56
N GLN A 11 11.69 -7.58 6.33
CA GLN A 11 11.33 -8.03 5.00
C GLN A 11 10.37 -7.05 4.38
N ILE A 12 10.66 -6.70 3.12
CA ILE A 12 9.84 -5.75 2.41
C ILE A 12 9.45 -6.33 1.06
N LEU A 13 8.32 -5.85 0.53
CA LEU A 13 7.87 -6.16 -0.81
C LEU A 13 8.15 -4.94 -1.67
N LEU A 14 8.93 -5.14 -2.72
CA LEU A 14 9.32 -4.06 -3.62
C LEU A 14 8.35 -3.97 -4.78
N PHE A 15 7.96 -2.76 -5.12
CA PHE A 15 7.08 -2.55 -6.27
C PHE A 15 7.44 -1.23 -6.93
N THR A 16 6.93 -1.03 -8.15
CA THR A 16 7.22 0.18 -8.92
C THR A 16 5.95 0.97 -9.16
N LEU A 17 6.13 2.29 -9.15
CA LEU A 17 5.13 3.26 -9.57
C LEU A 17 5.93 4.23 -10.43
N ASP A 18 5.79 4.12 -11.76
CA ASP A 18 6.67 4.81 -12.68
C ASP A 18 8.09 4.32 -12.45
N GLU A 19 9.06 5.19 -12.28
CA GLU A 19 10.44 4.73 -12.17
C GLU A 19 10.91 4.45 -10.76
N PRO A 20 10.58 5.27 -9.77
CA PRO A 20 11.10 5.01 -8.42
C PRO A 20 10.58 3.69 -7.88
N ARG A 21 11.36 3.10 -7.01
CA ARG A 21 10.95 1.88 -6.33
C ARG A 21 10.41 2.23 -4.97
N TYR A 22 9.34 1.57 -4.64
CA TYR A 22 8.68 1.71 -3.36
C TYR A 22 8.58 0.36 -2.71
N ALA A 23 8.24 0.34 -1.45
CA ALA A 23 8.10 -0.93 -0.73
C ALA A 23 7.08 -0.82 0.37
N LEU A 24 6.60 -1.96 0.79
CA LEU A 24 5.77 -2.13 1.98
C LEU A 24 6.44 -3.15 2.87
N ASN A 25 6.22 -3.03 4.17
CA ASN A 25 6.62 -4.10 5.06
C ASN A 25 5.86 -5.36 4.67
N LEU A 26 6.59 -6.45 4.50
CA LEU A 26 5.97 -7.68 4.03
C LEU A 26 4.92 -8.18 4.99
N SER A 27 5.06 -7.86 6.27
CA SER A 27 4.09 -8.30 7.27
C SER A 27 2.69 -7.76 7.03
N THR A 28 2.56 -6.66 6.27
CA THR A 28 1.24 -6.09 5.98
C THR A 28 0.63 -6.65 4.69
N VAL A 29 1.38 -7.40 3.92
CA VAL A 29 0.94 -7.87 2.61
C VAL A 29 0.32 -9.24 2.74
N GLU A 30 -0.88 -9.41 2.18
CA GLU A 30 -1.50 -10.72 2.15
C GLU A 30 -1.13 -11.48 0.89
N ARG A 31 -1.25 -10.82 -0.25
CA ARG A 31 -0.84 -11.43 -1.51
C ARG A 31 -0.94 -10.41 -2.63
N VAL A 32 -0.46 -10.79 -3.79
CA VAL A 32 -0.49 -9.96 -5.00
C VAL A 32 -1.35 -10.67 -6.01
N VAL A 33 -2.26 -9.91 -6.65
CA VAL A 33 -3.12 -10.47 -7.68
C VAL A 33 -3.07 -9.58 -8.91
N ARG A 34 -3.55 -10.08 -10.02
CA ARG A 34 -3.63 -9.28 -11.24
C ARG A 34 -4.71 -8.23 -11.09
N ALA A 35 -4.52 -7.11 -11.77
CA ALA A 35 -5.51 -6.07 -11.78
C ALA A 35 -6.83 -6.60 -12.34
N ALA A 36 -7.92 -6.12 -11.78
CA ALA A 36 -9.25 -6.51 -12.18
C ALA A 36 -10.10 -5.25 -12.22
N GLU A 37 -11.31 -5.38 -12.69
CA GLU A 37 -12.21 -4.25 -12.81
C GLU A 37 -12.50 -3.65 -11.44
N ILE A 38 -12.37 -2.32 -11.34
CA ILE A 38 -12.67 -1.60 -10.12
C ILE A 38 -14.06 -1.00 -10.27
N ILE A 39 -14.91 -1.25 -9.28
CA ILE A 39 -16.27 -0.73 -9.27
C ILE A 39 -16.27 0.54 -8.44
N PRO A 40 -16.54 1.71 -9.05
CA PRO A 40 -16.52 2.97 -8.29
C PRO A 40 -17.63 3.00 -7.24
N LEU A 41 -17.36 3.70 -6.15
CA LEU A 41 -18.35 3.91 -5.10
C LEU A 41 -18.63 5.40 -4.98
N ALA A 42 -19.89 5.72 -4.64
CA ALA A 42 -20.24 7.11 -4.36
C ALA A 42 -19.83 7.47 -2.95
N LYS A 43 -19.53 8.75 -2.75
CA LYS A 43 -19.30 9.32 -1.41
C LYS A 43 -18.10 8.71 -0.71
N THR A 44 -17.05 8.40 -1.48
CA THR A 44 -15.79 7.96 -0.89
C THR A 44 -14.75 9.06 -1.07
N PRO A 45 -13.68 9.04 -0.25
CA PRO A 45 -12.59 9.99 -0.46
C PRO A 45 -11.96 9.83 -1.83
N GLU A 46 -11.35 10.89 -2.32
CA GLU A 46 -10.74 10.85 -3.65
C GLU A 46 -9.66 9.80 -3.79
N VAL A 47 -8.98 9.48 -2.69
CA VAL A 47 -7.92 8.50 -2.74
C VAL A 47 -8.45 7.09 -2.99
N VAL A 48 -9.75 6.90 -2.84
CA VAL A 48 -10.37 5.60 -3.04
C VAL A 48 -10.88 5.50 -4.46
N LEU A 49 -10.38 4.51 -5.20
CA LEU A 49 -10.81 4.30 -6.58
C LEU A 49 -12.10 3.53 -6.68
N GLY A 50 -12.42 2.74 -5.67
CA GLY A 50 -13.62 1.93 -5.66
C GLY A 50 -13.37 0.64 -4.92
N VAL A 51 -14.05 -0.41 -5.33
CA VAL A 51 -13.90 -1.73 -4.70
C VAL A 51 -13.68 -2.78 -5.77
N ILE A 52 -13.10 -3.88 -5.34
CA ILE A 52 -12.97 -5.08 -6.18
C ILE A 52 -13.52 -6.25 -5.39
N ASN A 53 -13.88 -7.29 -6.12
CA ASN A 53 -14.37 -8.52 -5.52
C ASN A 53 -13.27 -9.56 -5.62
N ILE A 54 -12.72 -9.95 -4.48
CA ILE A 54 -11.70 -10.98 -4.44
C ILE A 54 -12.30 -12.20 -3.75
N GLU A 55 -12.64 -13.18 -4.56
CA GLU A 55 -13.19 -14.45 -4.04
C GLU A 55 -14.39 -14.22 -3.13
N GLY A 56 -15.26 -13.31 -3.54
CA GLY A 56 -16.47 -13.03 -2.79
C GLY A 56 -16.32 -11.96 -1.72
N GLU A 57 -15.12 -11.49 -1.49
CA GLU A 57 -14.89 -10.49 -0.47
C GLU A 57 -14.67 -9.13 -1.12
N ILE A 58 -15.41 -8.13 -0.66
CA ILE A 58 -15.31 -6.78 -1.20
C ILE A 58 -14.11 -6.10 -0.58
N THR A 59 -13.20 -5.63 -1.42
CA THR A 59 -11.97 -5.02 -0.96
C THR A 59 -11.83 -3.62 -1.54
N LEU A 60 -11.50 -2.68 -0.68
CA LEU A 60 -11.34 -1.28 -1.06
C LEU A 60 -10.05 -1.09 -1.84
N VAL A 61 -10.12 -0.31 -2.93
CA VAL A 61 -8.93 -0.02 -3.75
C VAL A 61 -8.49 1.40 -3.47
N VAL A 62 -7.25 1.56 -3.05
CA VAL A 62 -6.68 2.86 -2.69
C VAL A 62 -5.68 3.27 -3.77
N ASP A 63 -5.78 4.55 -4.16
CA ASP A 63 -4.90 5.12 -5.17
C ASP A 63 -3.62 5.64 -4.50
N ILE A 64 -2.63 4.78 -4.44
CA ILE A 64 -1.38 5.13 -3.79
C ILE A 64 -0.65 6.24 -4.55
N ARG A 65 -0.88 6.36 -5.87
CA ARG A 65 -0.27 7.45 -6.64
C ARG A 65 -0.71 8.80 -6.13
N GLN A 66 -1.98 8.92 -5.77
CA GLN A 66 -2.48 10.19 -5.27
C GLN A 66 -1.79 10.59 -3.97
N ARG A 67 -1.62 9.63 -3.06
CA ARG A 67 -0.95 9.91 -1.78
C ARG A 67 0.50 10.30 -1.95
N LEU A 68 1.15 9.75 -2.96
CA LEU A 68 2.57 10.02 -3.18
C LEU A 68 2.79 11.15 -4.17
N HIS A 69 1.70 11.84 -4.57
CA HIS A 69 1.76 12.99 -5.49
C HIS A 69 2.37 12.62 -6.84
N LEU A 70 2.07 11.42 -7.30
CA LEU A 70 2.47 10.98 -8.62
C LEU A 70 1.34 11.26 -9.61
N PRO A 71 1.67 11.40 -10.89
CA PRO A 71 0.62 11.65 -11.89
C PRO A 71 -0.41 10.54 -11.91
N ALA A 72 -1.66 10.92 -12.09
CA ALA A 72 -2.73 9.95 -12.20
C ALA A 72 -2.54 9.13 -13.47
N ARG A 73 -2.97 7.88 -13.43
CA ARG A 73 -2.85 6.99 -14.56
C ARG A 73 -4.02 6.03 -14.55
N GLU A 74 -4.54 5.74 -15.72
CA GLU A 74 -5.62 4.78 -15.82
C GLU A 74 -5.12 3.38 -15.52
N LEU A 75 -6.01 2.55 -15.03
CA LEU A 75 -5.68 1.16 -14.74
C LEU A 75 -5.30 0.43 -16.02
N ASP A 76 -4.19 -0.26 -15.98
CA ASP A 76 -3.68 -1.03 -17.09
C ASP A 76 -3.87 -2.50 -16.78
N LEU A 77 -4.11 -3.30 -17.78
CA LEU A 77 -4.30 -4.74 -17.58
C LEU A 77 -3.05 -5.41 -17.02
N ASP A 78 -1.90 -4.80 -17.24
CA ASP A 78 -0.65 -5.34 -16.69
C ASP A 78 -0.39 -4.89 -15.26
N ASP A 79 -1.22 -4.01 -14.72
CA ASP A 79 -1.05 -3.59 -13.34
C ASP A 79 -1.33 -4.75 -12.40
N GLN A 80 -0.85 -4.60 -11.17
CA GLN A 80 -1.07 -5.60 -10.14
C GLN A 80 -1.68 -4.93 -8.92
N PHE A 81 -2.42 -5.70 -8.17
CA PHE A 81 -2.98 -5.24 -6.90
C PHE A 81 -2.22 -5.92 -5.78
N ILE A 82 -1.73 -5.12 -4.84
CA ILE A 82 -1.16 -5.65 -3.61
C ILE A 82 -2.27 -5.65 -2.58
N LEU A 83 -2.69 -6.83 -2.15
CA LEU A 83 -3.70 -6.95 -1.10
C LEU A 83 -2.97 -6.87 0.22
N ALA A 84 -3.32 -5.87 1.00
CA ALA A 84 -2.63 -5.60 2.25
C ALA A 84 -3.65 -5.29 3.33
N ARG A 85 -3.22 -5.37 4.58
CA ARG A 85 -4.15 -5.20 5.70
C ARG A 85 -3.64 -4.12 6.63
N THR A 86 -4.51 -3.16 6.90
CA THR A 86 -4.29 -2.18 7.94
C THR A 86 -4.94 -2.69 9.22
N ALA A 87 -4.81 -1.91 10.29
CA ALA A 87 -5.46 -2.27 11.54
C ALA A 87 -6.98 -2.31 11.41
N ARG A 88 -7.54 -1.58 10.43
CA ARG A 88 -8.99 -1.46 10.32
C ARG A 88 -9.58 -2.28 9.19
N ARG A 89 -8.84 -2.50 8.11
CA ARG A 89 -9.44 -3.18 6.96
C ARG A 89 -8.38 -3.69 6.01
N ARG A 90 -8.81 -4.53 5.11
CA ARG A 90 -8.00 -4.96 3.99
C ARG A 90 -8.14 -3.93 2.88
N VAL A 91 -7.06 -3.63 2.20
CA VAL A 91 -7.09 -2.71 1.07
C VAL A 91 -6.31 -3.32 -0.08
N ALA A 92 -6.59 -2.83 -1.27
CA ALA A 92 -5.83 -3.20 -2.47
C ALA A 92 -5.14 -1.95 -2.98
N LEU A 93 -3.84 -2.07 -3.25
CA LEU A 93 -3.06 -0.97 -3.78
C LEU A 93 -2.73 -1.27 -5.23
N VAL A 94 -2.97 -0.32 -6.12
CA VAL A 94 -2.66 -0.50 -7.54
C VAL A 94 -1.21 -0.10 -7.77
N VAL A 95 -0.42 -1.02 -8.29
CA VAL A 95 0.98 -0.74 -8.58
C VAL A 95 1.28 -1.18 -10.01
N ASP A 96 2.36 -0.62 -10.57
CA ASP A 96 2.75 -0.98 -11.93
C ASP A 96 3.22 -2.43 -11.99
N ALA A 97 4.10 -2.79 -11.07
CA ALA A 97 4.63 -4.15 -11.03
C ALA A 97 5.23 -4.43 -9.67
N VAL A 98 5.09 -5.66 -9.23
CA VAL A 98 5.76 -6.12 -8.02
C VAL A 98 7.09 -6.71 -8.44
N VAL A 99 8.17 -6.23 -7.84
CA VAL A 99 9.51 -6.68 -8.19
C VAL A 99 9.89 -7.94 -7.44
N GLY A 100 9.52 -8.01 -6.17
CA GLY A 100 9.87 -9.17 -5.34
C GLY A 100 10.04 -8.75 -3.90
N THR A 101 10.55 -9.66 -3.10
CA THR A 101 10.78 -9.40 -1.68
C THR A 101 12.26 -9.25 -1.42
N ARG A 102 12.59 -8.55 -0.35
CA ARG A 102 13.97 -8.33 0.02
C ARG A 102 14.07 -8.27 1.53
N GLU A 103 15.13 -8.84 2.07
CA GLU A 103 15.41 -8.71 3.49
C GLU A 103 16.40 -7.57 3.69
N LEU A 104 16.11 -6.69 4.62
CA LEU A 104 16.97 -5.56 4.92
C LEU A 104 17.98 -5.93 5.99
N LYS A 105 19.20 -5.49 5.79
CA LYS A 105 20.26 -5.67 6.78
C LYS A 105 20.23 -4.50 7.76
N ASP A 106 20.88 -4.70 8.87
CA ASP A 106 20.98 -3.64 9.85
C ASP A 106 21.62 -2.41 9.21
N GLY A 107 21.03 -1.26 9.46
CA GLY A 107 21.56 -0.01 8.96
C GLY A 107 21.12 0.38 7.58
N GLU A 108 20.41 -0.52 6.87
CA GLU A 108 19.93 -0.17 5.53
C GLU A 108 18.65 0.67 5.58
N ARG A 109 17.95 0.69 6.70
CA ARG A 109 16.71 1.43 6.83
C ARG A 109 16.94 2.68 7.68
N VAL A 110 16.53 3.83 7.17
CA VAL A 110 16.66 5.12 7.84
C VAL A 110 15.28 5.76 7.94
N PRO A 111 14.94 6.36 9.08
CA PRO A 111 13.61 7.00 9.18
C PRO A 111 13.44 8.09 8.15
N ALA A 112 12.24 8.16 7.57
CA ALA A 112 11.96 9.11 6.49
C ALA A 112 12.07 10.54 6.96
N VAL A 113 11.74 10.79 8.22
CA VAL A 113 11.74 12.14 8.75
C VAL A 113 13.14 12.77 8.66
N GLN A 114 14.20 11.97 8.65
CA GLN A 114 15.55 12.48 8.54
C GLN A 114 15.94 12.78 7.09
N VAL A 115 15.27 12.15 6.15
CA VAL A 115 15.64 12.25 4.75
C VAL A 115 14.63 13.07 3.97
N LEU A 116 13.33 12.90 4.28
CA LEU A 116 12.26 13.53 3.54
C LEU A 116 11.28 14.19 4.52
N PRO A 117 11.65 15.36 5.05
CA PRO A 117 10.73 16.02 5.99
C PRO A 117 9.40 16.28 5.31
N GLY A 118 8.30 15.97 5.99
CA GLY A 118 6.98 16.18 5.45
C GLY A 118 6.42 15.06 4.62
N ALA A 119 7.17 13.98 4.44
CA ALA A 119 6.69 12.84 3.66
C ALA A 119 5.82 11.96 4.56
N GLU A 120 4.55 12.33 4.68
CA GLU A 120 3.64 11.70 5.63
C GLU A 120 3.42 10.22 5.38
N TYR A 121 3.49 9.82 4.13
CA TYR A 121 3.12 8.45 3.78
C TYR A 121 4.32 7.53 3.63
N ILE A 122 5.51 8.04 3.94
CA ILE A 122 6.74 7.27 3.86
C ILE A 122 7.22 6.98 5.28
N HIS A 123 7.34 5.71 5.61
CA HIS A 123 7.78 5.31 6.93
C HIS A 123 9.29 5.44 7.06
N SER A 124 10.02 5.00 6.05
CA SER A 124 11.46 4.98 6.10
C SER A 124 12.01 4.88 4.69
N VAL A 125 13.31 5.00 4.57
CA VAL A 125 14.01 4.92 3.29
C VAL A 125 15.07 3.85 3.42
N ALA A 126 15.19 3.02 2.40
CA ALA A 126 16.25 2.02 2.36
C ALA A 126 17.16 2.30 1.18
N LYS A 127 18.43 2.02 1.36
CA LYS A 127 19.39 2.14 0.28
C LYS A 127 19.79 0.74 -0.15
N LEU A 128 19.35 0.36 -1.32
CA LEU A 128 19.57 -0.99 -1.82
C LEU A 128 20.24 -0.91 -3.18
N ASP A 129 21.41 -1.56 -3.29
CA ASP A 129 22.14 -1.64 -4.56
C ASP A 129 22.37 -0.26 -5.17
N GLY A 130 22.65 0.73 -4.31
CA GLY A 130 22.91 2.08 -4.77
C GLY A 130 21.68 2.92 -5.05
N ASN A 131 20.49 2.35 -4.91
CA ASN A 131 19.25 3.06 -5.19
C ASN A 131 18.46 3.26 -3.91
N LEU A 132 17.69 4.35 -3.88
CA LEU A 132 16.81 4.60 -2.74
C LEU A 132 15.47 3.93 -2.98
N VAL A 133 14.97 3.30 -1.94
CA VAL A 133 13.65 2.69 -1.94
C VAL A 133 12.84 3.34 -0.84
N LEU A 134 11.66 3.84 -1.18
CA LEU A 134 10.81 4.52 -0.22
C LEU A 134 9.83 3.51 0.35
N ILE A 135 9.92 3.26 1.66
CA ILE A 135 9.08 2.28 2.34
C ILE A 135 7.85 2.99 2.84
N CYS A 136 6.70 2.64 2.29
CA CYS A 136 5.45 3.33 2.56
C CYS A 136 4.86 2.88 3.89
N ASP A 137 4.18 3.81 4.55
CA ASP A 137 3.48 3.53 5.79
C ASP A 137 2.01 3.29 5.48
N LEU A 138 1.65 2.03 5.32
CA LEU A 138 0.30 1.67 4.92
C LEU A 138 -0.75 2.23 5.87
N GLY A 139 -0.45 2.26 7.15
CA GLY A 139 -1.40 2.73 8.14
C GLY A 139 -1.74 4.21 8.02
N GLN A 140 -0.93 4.97 7.28
CA GLN A 140 -1.16 6.40 7.12
C GLN A 140 -1.89 6.74 5.82
N PHE A 141 -2.19 5.74 4.99
CA PHE A 141 -2.79 6.03 3.69
C PHE A 141 -4.21 6.56 3.77
N LEU A 142 -4.93 6.26 4.84
CA LEU A 142 -6.28 6.77 5.04
C LEU A 142 -6.32 7.51 6.36
N SER A 143 -6.80 8.75 6.33
CA SER A 143 -6.92 9.54 7.54
C SER A 143 -8.10 9.05 8.39
N PHE A 144 -8.18 9.53 9.61
CA PHE A 144 -9.29 9.16 10.49
C PHE A 144 -10.63 9.57 9.87
N ASP A 145 -10.70 10.79 9.32
CA ASP A 145 -11.93 11.25 8.70
C ASP A 145 -12.29 10.41 7.49
N GLU A 146 -11.28 10.03 6.71
CA GLU A 146 -11.53 9.19 5.54
C GLU A 146 -12.01 7.81 5.95
N GLU A 147 -11.45 7.26 7.03
CA GLU A 147 -11.92 5.97 7.52
C GLU A 147 -13.37 6.05 7.95
N GLU A 148 -13.78 7.16 8.58
CA GLU A 148 -15.17 7.30 8.96
C GLU A 148 -16.09 7.41 7.76
N MET A 149 -15.65 8.13 6.72
CA MET A 149 -16.44 8.19 5.50
C MET A 149 -16.63 6.80 4.91
N LEU A 150 -15.59 5.98 4.97
CA LEU A 150 -15.67 4.63 4.42
C LEU A 150 -16.56 3.73 5.24
N ASP A 151 -16.54 3.89 6.56
CA ASP A 151 -17.42 3.10 7.40
C ASP A 151 -18.88 3.36 7.04
N GLU A 152 -19.21 4.59 6.63
CA GLU A 152 -20.55 4.92 6.23
C GLU A 152 -20.87 4.47 4.82
N ALA A 153 -19.89 4.53 3.92
CA ALA A 153 -20.12 4.24 2.51
C ALA A 153 -20.13 2.74 2.20
N LEU A 154 -19.39 1.94 2.97
CA LEU A 154 -19.29 0.52 2.70
C LEU A 154 -20.35 -0.24 3.47
N PRO A 155 -20.93 -1.26 2.86
CA PRO A 155 -21.87 -2.10 3.61
C PRO A 155 -21.13 -2.80 4.74
N ARG A 156 -21.79 -2.90 5.88
CA ARG A 156 -21.19 -3.59 6.98
C ARG A 156 -21.04 -5.03 6.62
N GLU A 157 -19.87 -5.56 6.97
CA GLU A 157 -19.70 -6.94 6.83
C GLU A 157 -20.46 -7.59 7.91
N THR A 158 -21.40 -8.37 7.57
CA THR A 158 -22.05 -9.10 8.62
C THR A 158 -21.39 -10.43 8.65
N ALA A 159 -20.80 -10.62 9.64
CA ALA A 159 -20.09 -11.87 9.77
C ALA A 159 -21.04 -13.02 9.74
#